data_11367b7e3ea014add582d29652d938e5
#
_entry.id   11367b7e3ea014add582d29652d938e5
#
_cell.length_a   1.000
_cell.length_b   1.000
_cell.length_c   1.000
_cell.angle_alpha   90.00
_cell.angle_beta   90.00
_cell.angle_gamma   90.00
#
_symmetry.space_group_name_H-M   'P 1'
#
loop_
_entity.id
_entity.type
_entity.pdbx_description
1 polymer ?
#
loop_
_entity_poly.entity_id
_entity_poly.type
_entity_poly.pdbx_seq_one_letter_code
_entity_poly.pdbx_strand_id
1 'polypeptide(L)'
;MNKFFKIAMLTSVAALSIGAAQAQEDVVWWDFLSGGDGVRMKALIEQFNTEHAGEITIQPTTLEWGTPFYSKVQTSAAIGEGPDVMTYHLSRVPLGVDSGTLAEISAEDLSSVGLSADTFAPANWEAGQSEGAQYAVPFDIHSIILYYNKDKLAEAGLLGEDGKPMGLDGVENFTAALEKLKPGSEYALSLQTSGDGTPWRVFYSLLGQQDGVFLGEDGTFFPDETIPKAVAAVETMAGWVEGGYAPALTEYEGSVALFTSGAAALHLNGVWEVPTMTDLAASGELGFEWGAVAIPTFFDHPATWADSHGFAIPNNVGKEMTPEKKAAVLEVISWMNENSLSWANAGHIPAYTAVRESEEFKTMEPNATYSVLADTAVFDPKSVLAGVASPVYDAVANYISPAMNGELTAQEAIDEMKADLQDQAE
;
A
#
# COMPACT_ATOMS: atom_id res chain seq x y z
N MET A 1 96.19 17.03 -9.38
CA MET A 1 95.05 16.87 -10.32
C MET A 1 93.95 16.05 -9.62
N ASN A 2 93.04 16.72 -8.94
CA ASN A 2 91.94 16.07 -8.21
C ASN A 2 90.67 16.35 -8.92
N LYS A 3 90.01 15.29 -9.39
CA LYS A 3 88.65 15.35 -9.96
C LYS A 3 87.60 15.11 -8.85
N PHE A 4 86.89 16.11 -8.49
CA PHE A 4 85.69 16.00 -7.63
C PHE A 4 84.45 15.47 -8.46
N PHE A 5 83.92 14.33 -8.05
CA PHE A 5 82.68 13.80 -8.52
C PHE A 5 81.54 14.41 -7.65
N LYS A 6 80.64 15.20 -8.26
CA LYS A 6 79.42 15.63 -7.60
C LYS A 6 78.33 14.58 -7.88
N ILE A 7 77.86 13.89 -6.84
CA ILE A 7 76.71 13.02 -6.86
C ILE A 7 75.45 13.93 -6.63
N ALA A 8 74.63 14.06 -7.62
CA ALA A 8 73.32 14.68 -7.46
C ALA A 8 72.33 13.64 -6.94
N MET A 9 71.88 13.81 -5.72
CA MET A 9 70.74 13.03 -5.15
C MET A 9 69.45 13.60 -5.67
N LEU A 10 68.73 12.86 -6.55
CA LEU A 10 67.34 13.12 -6.90
C LEU A 10 66.44 12.54 -5.80
N THR A 11 65.86 13.39 -4.99
CA THR A 11 64.77 13.04 -4.08
C THR A 11 63.47 13.05 -4.84
N SER A 12 62.92 11.86 -5.16
CA SER A 12 61.57 11.67 -5.69
C SER A 12 60.59 11.84 -4.52
N VAL A 13 59.85 12.94 -4.51
CA VAL A 13 58.68 13.12 -3.64
C VAL A 13 57.54 12.36 -4.29
N ALA A 14 57.21 11.17 -3.79
CA ALA A 14 55.97 10.49 -4.09
C ALA A 14 54.83 11.25 -3.38
N ALA A 15 54.02 11.97 -4.14
CA ALA A 15 52.78 12.53 -3.64
C ALA A 15 51.80 11.35 -3.42
N LEU A 16 51.68 10.92 -2.18
CA LEU A 16 50.57 10.09 -1.76
C LEU A 16 49.31 10.97 -1.85
N SER A 17 48.51 10.79 -2.89
CA SER A 17 47.10 11.22 -2.90
C SER A 17 46.37 10.39 -1.84
N ILE A 18 46.22 10.94 -0.64
CA ILE A 18 45.28 10.47 0.34
C ILE A 18 43.91 10.83 -0.27
N GLY A 19 43.25 9.89 -0.95
CA GLY A 19 41.84 9.98 -1.23
C GLY A 19 41.18 10.19 0.13
N ALA A 20 40.49 11.32 0.32
CA ALA A 20 39.61 11.49 1.47
C ALA A 20 38.63 10.31 1.46
N ALA A 21 38.71 9.43 2.44
CA ALA A 21 37.68 8.45 2.67
C ALA A 21 36.39 9.26 2.88
N GLN A 22 35.46 9.16 1.98
CA GLN A 22 34.15 9.78 2.15
C GLN A 22 33.56 9.15 3.41
N ALA A 23 33.11 9.99 4.34
CA ALA A 23 32.48 9.46 5.56
C ALA A 23 31.21 8.70 5.14
N GLN A 24 31.01 7.53 5.71
CA GLN A 24 29.79 6.76 5.52
C GLN A 24 28.60 7.61 5.97
N GLU A 25 27.54 7.65 5.15
CA GLU A 25 26.29 8.33 5.46
C GLU A 25 25.29 7.35 6.07
N ASP A 26 24.76 7.68 7.24
CA ASP A 26 23.68 6.93 7.89
C ASP A 26 22.34 7.56 7.52
N VAL A 27 21.46 6.83 6.84
CA VAL A 27 20.09 7.27 6.47
C VAL A 27 19.11 6.69 7.49
N VAL A 28 18.52 7.53 8.31
CA VAL A 28 17.46 7.15 9.26
C VAL A 28 16.15 7.02 8.50
N TRP A 29 15.60 5.80 8.47
CA TRP A 29 14.32 5.50 7.81
C TRP A 29 13.29 5.02 8.83
N TRP A 30 12.13 5.66 8.86
CA TRP A 30 10.98 5.17 9.63
C TRP A 30 9.95 4.54 8.71
N ASP A 31 9.46 3.37 9.13
CA ASP A 31 8.41 2.63 8.47
C ASP A 31 7.36 2.14 9.48
N PHE A 32 6.25 1.60 8.96
CA PHE A 32 5.19 0.95 9.73
C PHE A 32 4.95 -0.48 9.25
N LEU A 33 5.84 -1.03 8.45
CA LEU A 33 5.70 -2.33 7.80
C LEU A 33 5.96 -3.44 8.83
N SER A 34 4.95 -4.25 9.11
CA SER A 34 5.00 -5.34 10.07
C SER A 34 4.60 -6.67 9.44
N GLY A 35 4.59 -7.75 10.21
CA GLY A 35 4.23 -9.08 9.70
C GLY A 35 5.09 -9.51 8.52
N GLY A 36 4.45 -10.04 7.50
CA GLY A 36 5.09 -10.50 6.27
C GLY A 36 5.82 -9.40 5.50
N ASP A 37 5.21 -8.22 5.40
CA ASP A 37 5.80 -7.04 4.78
C ASP A 37 7.07 -6.60 5.49
N GLY A 38 7.03 -6.51 6.82
CA GLY A 38 8.18 -6.12 7.61
C GLY A 38 9.38 -7.07 7.46
N VAL A 39 9.14 -8.36 7.29
CA VAL A 39 10.20 -9.35 7.03
C VAL A 39 10.84 -9.10 5.67
N ARG A 40 10.05 -8.85 4.63
CA ARG A 40 10.55 -8.61 3.25
C ARG A 40 11.26 -7.27 3.15
N MET A 41 10.75 -6.23 3.79
CA MET A 41 11.41 -4.91 3.82
C MET A 41 12.76 -4.97 4.55
N LYS A 42 12.85 -5.66 5.68
CA LYS A 42 14.12 -5.84 6.39
C LYS A 42 15.16 -6.54 5.51
N ALA A 43 14.77 -7.57 4.77
CA ALA A 43 15.66 -8.26 3.84
C ALA A 43 16.15 -7.33 2.72
N LEU A 44 15.27 -6.48 2.18
CA LEU A 44 15.62 -5.51 1.15
C LEU A 44 16.59 -4.44 1.68
N ILE A 45 16.38 -3.95 2.91
CA ILE A 45 17.29 -3.01 3.59
C ILE A 45 18.65 -3.67 3.86
N GLU A 46 18.69 -4.93 4.28
CA GLU A 46 19.95 -5.66 4.49
C GLU A 46 20.72 -5.85 3.19
N GLN A 47 20.02 -6.09 2.07
CA GLN A 47 20.63 -6.14 0.75
C GLN A 47 21.25 -4.79 0.39
N PHE A 48 20.52 -3.67 0.51
CA PHE A 48 21.04 -2.33 0.28
C PHE A 48 22.30 -2.06 1.11
N ASN A 49 22.24 -2.31 2.42
CA ASN A 49 23.34 -2.06 3.33
C ASN A 49 24.59 -2.92 3.02
N THR A 50 24.39 -4.09 2.42
CA THR A 50 25.49 -4.96 1.98
C THR A 50 26.12 -4.42 0.70
N GLU A 51 25.33 -4.00 -0.27
CA GLU A 51 25.80 -3.50 -1.57
C GLU A 51 26.48 -2.13 -1.44
N HIS A 52 26.05 -1.29 -0.49
CA HIS A 52 26.60 0.06 -0.24
C HIS A 52 27.51 0.14 1.00
N ALA A 53 28.08 -1.00 1.40
CA ALA A 53 28.90 -1.07 2.61
C ALA A 53 30.07 -0.08 2.59
N GLY A 54 30.14 0.80 3.59
CA GLY A 54 31.16 1.85 3.74
C GLY A 54 30.83 3.16 3.02
N GLU A 55 29.70 3.25 2.31
CA GLU A 55 29.22 4.45 1.61
C GLU A 55 27.93 4.97 2.25
N ILE A 56 26.87 4.16 2.25
CA ILE A 56 25.55 4.50 2.81
C ILE A 56 25.05 3.34 3.68
N THR A 57 24.45 3.64 4.81
CA THR A 57 23.79 2.65 5.67
C THR A 57 22.39 3.12 6.04
N ILE A 58 21.38 2.31 5.75
CA ILE A 58 20.02 2.55 6.24
C ILE A 58 19.93 2.09 7.69
N GLN A 59 19.43 2.98 8.56
CA GLN A 59 19.11 2.75 9.97
C GLN A 59 17.58 2.69 10.12
N PRO A 60 16.95 1.50 10.01
CA PRO A 60 15.50 1.40 10.00
C PRO A 60 14.92 1.47 11.41
N THR A 61 13.73 2.06 11.53
CA THR A 61 12.88 2.00 12.73
C THR A 61 11.45 1.73 12.32
N THR A 62 10.91 0.58 12.69
CA THR A 62 9.51 0.23 12.45
C THR A 62 8.66 0.70 13.63
N LEU A 63 7.62 1.47 13.34
CA LEU A 63 6.64 2.01 14.29
C LEU A 63 5.29 1.33 14.09
N GLU A 64 4.37 1.52 15.03
CA GLU A 64 3.01 1.00 14.92
C GLU A 64 2.26 1.67 13.76
N TRP A 65 1.57 0.86 12.94
CA TRP A 65 0.81 1.32 11.77
C TRP A 65 -0.36 2.24 12.14
N GLY A 66 -0.72 3.13 11.24
CA GLY A 66 -1.88 3.99 11.38
C GLY A 66 -1.60 5.29 12.16
N THR A 67 -2.57 5.76 12.94
CA THR A 67 -2.50 7.02 13.69
C THR A 67 -1.24 7.16 14.55
N PRO A 68 -0.73 6.13 15.26
CA PRO A 68 0.50 6.24 16.05
C PRO A 68 1.72 6.63 15.20
N PHE A 69 1.88 6.03 14.01
CA PHE A 69 2.97 6.37 13.10
C PHE A 69 2.91 7.83 12.65
N TYR A 70 1.77 8.25 12.11
CA TYR A 70 1.62 9.60 11.55
C TYR A 70 1.74 10.70 12.61
N SER A 71 1.17 10.49 13.79
CA SER A 71 1.31 11.42 14.93
C SER A 71 2.76 11.53 15.39
N LYS A 72 3.50 10.40 15.41
CA LYS A 72 4.91 10.40 15.78
C LYS A 72 5.77 11.13 14.74
N VAL A 73 5.54 10.89 13.46
CA VAL A 73 6.23 11.60 12.37
C VAL A 73 5.99 13.10 12.46
N GLN A 74 4.72 13.53 12.51
CA GLN A 74 4.34 14.95 12.57
C GLN A 74 4.96 15.66 13.78
N THR A 75 4.85 15.07 14.97
CA THR A 75 5.39 15.69 16.19
C THR A 75 6.91 15.75 16.18
N SER A 76 7.59 14.71 15.67
CA SER A 76 9.05 14.69 15.56
C SER A 76 9.57 15.65 14.51
N ALA A 77 8.93 15.73 13.33
CA ALA A 77 9.29 16.68 12.27
C ALA A 77 9.15 18.14 12.76
N ALA A 78 8.08 18.45 13.50
CA ALA A 78 7.84 19.78 14.05
C ALA A 78 8.94 20.29 14.99
N ILE A 79 9.72 19.41 15.60
CA ILE A 79 10.86 19.77 16.48
C ILE A 79 12.22 19.43 15.87
N GLY A 80 12.28 19.06 14.58
CA GLY A 80 13.51 18.72 13.86
C GLY A 80 14.13 17.36 14.24
N GLU A 81 13.35 16.43 14.81
CA GLU A 81 13.78 15.11 15.25
C GLU A 81 13.13 13.96 14.44
N GLY A 82 12.56 14.27 13.29
CA GLY A 82 12.04 13.27 12.36
C GLY A 82 13.15 12.49 11.64
N PRO A 83 12.80 11.39 10.92
CA PRO A 83 13.76 10.61 10.14
C PRO A 83 14.31 11.41 8.94
N ASP A 84 15.27 10.83 8.22
CA ASP A 84 15.75 11.39 6.95
C ASP A 84 14.82 11.02 5.78
N VAL A 85 14.22 9.83 5.83
CA VAL A 85 13.21 9.32 4.88
C VAL A 85 12.21 8.44 5.61
N MET A 86 11.01 8.32 5.09
CA MET A 86 9.98 7.47 5.67
C MET A 86 9.14 6.78 4.60
N THR A 87 8.63 5.59 4.94
CA THR A 87 7.51 4.99 4.21
C THR A 87 6.26 5.82 4.50
N TYR A 88 5.51 6.17 3.46
CA TYR A 88 4.34 7.05 3.59
C TYR A 88 3.26 6.60 2.61
N HIS A 89 2.00 6.54 3.06
CA HIS A 89 0.90 6.27 2.13
C HIS A 89 0.64 7.50 1.26
N LEU A 90 0.53 7.30 -0.05
CA LEU A 90 0.31 8.42 -0.98
C LEU A 90 -1.06 9.08 -0.75
N SER A 91 -2.06 8.33 -0.30
CA SER A 91 -3.37 8.85 0.10
C SER A 91 -3.29 9.93 1.19
N ARG A 92 -2.20 9.97 1.96
CA ARG A 92 -1.99 10.97 3.02
C ARG A 92 -1.17 12.19 2.61
N VAL A 93 -0.71 12.26 1.36
CA VAL A 93 0.08 13.40 0.88
C VAL A 93 -0.67 14.73 1.06
N PRO A 94 -1.97 14.86 0.74
CA PRO A 94 -2.69 16.11 0.96
C PRO A 94 -2.62 16.61 2.43
N LEU A 95 -2.89 15.73 3.38
CA LEU A 95 -2.83 16.07 4.81
C LEU A 95 -1.38 16.34 5.27
N GLY A 96 -0.42 15.57 4.77
CA GLY A 96 0.99 15.76 5.09
C GLY A 96 1.55 17.10 4.63
N VAL A 97 1.06 17.59 3.49
CA VAL A 97 1.41 18.92 2.95
C VAL A 97 0.70 20.02 3.74
N ASP A 98 -0.61 19.92 3.95
CA ASP A 98 -1.40 20.90 4.69
C ASP A 98 -0.86 21.11 6.11
N SER A 99 -0.50 20.03 6.80
CA SER A 99 0.10 20.09 8.15
C SER A 99 1.58 20.54 8.17
N GLY A 100 2.20 20.78 7.01
CA GLY A 100 3.61 21.12 6.89
C GLY A 100 4.58 20.00 7.30
N THR A 101 4.10 18.74 7.33
CA THR A 101 4.91 17.58 7.73
C THR A 101 5.84 17.10 6.62
N LEU A 102 5.46 17.28 5.36
CA LEU A 102 6.22 16.82 4.18
C LEU A 102 7.08 17.93 3.57
N ALA A 103 8.26 17.57 3.13
CA ALA A 103 9.13 18.42 2.30
C ALA A 103 8.92 18.10 0.83
N GLU A 104 8.97 19.13 -0.02
CA GLU A 104 8.99 18.96 -1.48
C GLU A 104 10.26 18.27 -1.92
N ILE A 105 10.15 17.34 -2.87
CA ILE A 105 11.26 16.68 -3.56
C ILE A 105 11.33 17.28 -4.97
N SER A 106 12.37 18.06 -5.24
CA SER A 106 12.45 18.79 -6.51
C SER A 106 12.63 17.84 -7.72
N ALA A 107 12.16 18.28 -8.89
CA ALA A 107 12.37 17.54 -10.13
C ALA A 107 13.86 17.39 -10.48
N GLU A 108 14.72 18.33 -10.07
CA GLU A 108 16.16 18.26 -10.26
C GLU A 108 16.76 17.14 -9.38
N ASP A 109 16.35 17.06 -8.11
CA ASP A 109 16.77 16.02 -7.20
C ASP A 109 16.40 14.64 -7.73
N LEU A 110 15.13 14.45 -8.13
CA LEU A 110 14.64 13.17 -8.66
C LEU A 110 15.36 12.77 -9.95
N SER A 111 15.55 13.71 -10.87
CA SER A 111 16.25 13.45 -12.13
C SER A 111 17.73 13.11 -11.94
N SER A 112 18.35 13.57 -10.85
CA SER A 112 19.75 13.26 -10.53
C SER A 112 19.98 11.78 -10.24
N VAL A 113 18.92 11.07 -9.83
CA VAL A 113 18.92 9.63 -9.54
C VAL A 113 18.05 8.81 -10.51
N GLY A 114 17.73 9.38 -11.67
CA GLY A 114 17.00 8.69 -12.75
C GLY A 114 15.50 8.53 -12.53
N LEU A 115 14.91 9.20 -11.56
CA LEU A 115 13.48 9.15 -11.27
C LEU A 115 12.74 10.34 -11.90
N SER A 116 11.60 10.08 -12.49
CA SER A 116 10.73 11.10 -13.11
C SER A 116 9.31 10.56 -13.30
N ALA A 117 8.38 11.41 -13.72
CA ALA A 117 7.03 11.00 -14.09
C ALA A 117 7.00 9.85 -15.12
N ASP A 118 7.96 9.82 -16.04
CA ASP A 118 8.02 8.78 -17.09
C ASP A 118 8.42 7.39 -16.55
N THR A 119 8.95 7.31 -15.34
CA THR A 119 9.37 6.05 -14.71
C THR A 119 8.27 5.36 -13.90
N PHE A 120 7.10 5.99 -13.76
CA PHE A 120 5.94 5.49 -13.01
C PHE A 120 4.66 5.56 -13.84
N ALA A 121 3.61 4.83 -13.42
CA ALA A 121 2.28 5.05 -13.95
C ALA A 121 1.76 6.44 -13.57
N PRO A 122 1.06 7.16 -14.48
CA PRO A 122 0.63 8.54 -14.23
C PRO A 122 -0.16 8.69 -12.92
N ALA A 123 -1.14 7.82 -12.66
CA ALA A 123 -1.98 7.89 -11.45
C ALA A 123 -1.16 7.75 -10.16
N ASN A 124 -0.16 6.83 -10.13
CA ASN A 124 0.73 6.67 -8.98
C ASN A 124 1.61 7.91 -8.77
N TRP A 125 2.18 8.44 -9.86
CA TRP A 125 3.01 9.63 -9.78
C TRP A 125 2.21 10.83 -9.27
N GLU A 126 1.02 11.03 -9.82
CA GLU A 126 0.11 12.10 -9.40
C GLU A 126 -0.37 11.94 -7.96
N ALA A 127 -0.54 10.70 -7.45
CA ALA A 127 -0.91 10.47 -6.06
C ALA A 127 0.15 11.00 -5.08
N GLY A 128 1.44 11.00 -5.47
CA GLY A 128 2.54 11.59 -4.69
C GLY A 128 2.63 13.11 -4.76
N GLN A 129 1.71 13.80 -5.46
CA GLN A 129 1.74 15.24 -5.70
C GLN A 129 0.66 16.00 -4.93
N SER A 130 1.00 17.22 -4.54
CA SER A 130 0.07 18.26 -4.11
C SER A 130 0.40 19.55 -4.86
N GLU A 131 -0.62 20.20 -5.45
CA GLU A 131 -0.49 21.46 -6.22
C GLU A 131 0.60 21.43 -7.32
N GLY A 132 0.84 20.23 -7.88
CA GLY A 132 1.81 20.02 -8.96
C GLY A 132 3.27 19.84 -8.51
N ALA A 133 3.56 19.91 -7.21
CA ALA A 133 4.86 19.57 -6.62
C ALA A 133 4.88 18.14 -6.08
N GLN A 134 6.03 17.47 -6.14
CA GLN A 134 6.21 16.11 -5.65
C GLN A 134 6.61 16.09 -4.17
N TYR A 135 5.89 15.31 -3.35
CA TYR A 135 6.16 15.16 -1.92
C TYR A 135 6.44 13.72 -1.50
N ALA A 136 6.06 12.76 -2.33
CA ALA A 136 6.42 11.35 -2.12
C ALA A 136 6.67 10.66 -3.46
N VAL A 137 7.68 9.79 -3.50
CA VAL A 137 7.99 8.95 -4.67
C VAL A 137 7.24 7.63 -4.51
N PRO A 138 6.39 7.21 -5.46
CA PRO A 138 5.70 5.92 -5.40
C PRO A 138 6.68 4.75 -5.28
N PHE A 139 6.29 3.69 -4.57
CA PHE A 139 7.07 2.46 -4.46
C PHE A 139 6.30 1.24 -4.95
N ASP A 140 5.04 1.13 -4.56
CA ASP A 140 4.16 0.03 -4.96
C ASP A 140 2.74 0.50 -5.31
N ILE A 141 1.93 -0.45 -5.71
CA ILE A 141 0.47 -0.36 -5.72
C ILE A 141 -0.03 -1.51 -4.88
N HIS A 142 -0.82 -1.20 -3.86
CA HIS A 142 -1.48 -2.20 -3.05
C HIS A 142 -3.00 -2.00 -3.07
N SER A 143 -3.72 -3.09 -3.04
CA SER A 143 -5.15 -3.12 -3.29
C SER A 143 -5.81 -4.29 -2.58
N ILE A 144 -7.14 -4.31 -2.56
CA ILE A 144 -7.93 -5.46 -2.11
C ILE A 144 -8.00 -6.50 -3.23
N ILE A 145 -7.81 -7.77 -2.84
CA ILE A 145 -7.92 -8.94 -3.70
C ILE A 145 -8.83 -9.99 -3.07
N LEU A 146 -9.22 -10.99 -3.86
CA LEU A 146 -9.96 -12.13 -3.40
C LEU A 146 -9.02 -13.35 -3.29
N TYR A 147 -8.77 -13.79 -2.06
CA TYR A 147 -8.15 -15.08 -1.76
C TYR A 147 -9.19 -16.20 -1.79
N TYR A 148 -8.79 -17.39 -2.19
CA TYR A 148 -9.68 -18.54 -2.24
C TYR A 148 -8.99 -19.86 -1.87
N ASN A 149 -9.76 -20.71 -1.22
CA ASN A 149 -9.41 -22.11 -0.94
C ASN A 149 -9.81 -22.96 -2.16
N LYS A 150 -8.81 -23.49 -2.88
CA LYS A 150 -9.03 -24.25 -4.12
C LYS A 150 -9.83 -25.53 -3.86
N ASP A 151 -9.60 -26.20 -2.73
CA ASP A 151 -10.28 -27.46 -2.41
C ASP A 151 -11.78 -27.21 -2.24
N LYS A 152 -12.15 -26.19 -1.46
CA LYS A 152 -13.56 -25.81 -1.23
C LYS A 152 -14.26 -25.35 -2.51
N LEU A 153 -13.56 -24.56 -3.36
CA LEU A 153 -14.11 -24.14 -4.63
C LEU A 153 -14.31 -25.33 -5.59
N ALA A 154 -13.39 -26.29 -5.61
CA ALA A 154 -13.52 -27.52 -6.41
C ALA A 154 -14.73 -28.35 -5.95
N GLU A 155 -14.91 -28.57 -4.65
CA GLU A 155 -16.05 -29.26 -4.05
C GLU A 155 -17.38 -28.59 -4.39
N ALA A 156 -17.43 -27.23 -4.43
CA ALA A 156 -18.60 -26.46 -4.79
C ALA A 156 -18.83 -26.34 -6.31
N GLY A 157 -17.91 -26.84 -7.14
CA GLY A 157 -17.98 -26.71 -8.61
C GLY A 157 -17.77 -25.26 -9.09
N LEU A 158 -16.98 -24.49 -8.35
CA LEU A 158 -16.64 -23.08 -8.62
C LEU A 158 -15.18 -22.88 -9.02
N LEU A 159 -14.38 -23.95 -9.15
CA LEU A 159 -12.98 -23.89 -9.60
C LEU A 159 -12.90 -24.24 -11.09
N GLY A 160 -12.30 -23.36 -11.89
CA GLY A 160 -12.05 -23.58 -13.31
C GLY A 160 -10.90 -24.53 -13.57
N GLU A 161 -10.78 -25.00 -14.83
CA GLU A 161 -9.69 -25.86 -15.27
C GLU A 161 -8.31 -25.18 -15.16
N ASP A 162 -8.28 -23.85 -15.17
CA ASP A 162 -7.09 -23.01 -14.94
C ASP A 162 -6.75 -22.81 -13.46
N GLY A 163 -7.52 -23.43 -12.56
CA GLY A 163 -7.34 -23.31 -11.10
C GLY A 163 -7.81 -21.98 -10.50
N LYS A 164 -8.60 -21.19 -11.24
CA LYS A 164 -9.16 -19.90 -10.81
C LYS A 164 -10.66 -20.02 -10.52
N PRO A 165 -11.22 -19.12 -9.68
CA PRO A 165 -12.66 -19.08 -9.43
C PRO A 165 -13.47 -18.80 -10.70
N MET A 166 -14.67 -19.37 -10.78
CA MET A 166 -15.60 -19.15 -11.88
C MET A 166 -16.93 -18.58 -11.36
N GLY A 167 -17.54 -17.67 -12.15
CA GLY A 167 -18.91 -17.23 -11.95
C GLY A 167 -19.09 -16.38 -10.69
N LEU A 168 -18.10 -15.55 -10.35
CA LEU A 168 -18.13 -14.67 -9.19
C LEU A 168 -18.53 -13.22 -9.55
N ASP A 169 -18.52 -12.84 -10.84
CA ASP A 169 -18.87 -11.48 -11.24
C ASP A 169 -20.38 -11.23 -11.17
N GLY A 170 -20.76 -10.06 -10.67
CA GLY A 170 -22.15 -9.67 -10.40
C GLY A 170 -22.61 -10.04 -9.00
N VAL A 171 -23.35 -9.13 -8.35
CA VAL A 171 -23.86 -9.32 -6.98
C VAL A 171 -24.66 -10.62 -6.83
N GLU A 172 -25.56 -10.91 -7.79
CA GLU A 172 -26.39 -12.12 -7.77
C GLU A 172 -25.54 -13.39 -7.92
N ASN A 173 -24.57 -13.39 -8.84
CA ASN A 173 -23.71 -14.56 -9.07
C ASN A 173 -22.78 -14.81 -7.88
N PHE A 174 -22.23 -13.75 -7.30
CA PHE A 174 -21.40 -13.87 -6.10
C PHE A 174 -22.21 -14.44 -4.92
N THR A 175 -23.42 -13.93 -4.70
CA THR A 175 -24.34 -14.47 -3.67
C THR A 175 -24.64 -15.95 -3.91
N ALA A 176 -24.94 -16.35 -5.16
CA ALA A 176 -25.15 -17.75 -5.50
C ALA A 176 -23.90 -18.62 -5.28
N ALA A 177 -22.69 -18.07 -5.49
CA ALA A 177 -21.46 -18.76 -5.16
C ALA A 177 -21.28 -18.93 -3.63
N LEU A 178 -21.59 -17.87 -2.86
CA LEU A 178 -21.56 -17.96 -1.39
C LEU A 178 -22.55 -19.02 -0.85
N GLU A 179 -23.75 -19.12 -1.44
CA GLU A 179 -24.71 -20.17 -1.10
C GLU A 179 -24.18 -21.57 -1.35
N LYS A 180 -23.43 -21.79 -2.44
CA LYS A 180 -22.79 -23.10 -2.73
C LYS A 180 -21.63 -23.43 -1.79
N LEU A 181 -20.88 -22.41 -1.34
CA LEU A 181 -19.72 -22.58 -0.48
C LEU A 181 -20.09 -22.78 1.00
N LYS A 182 -21.23 -22.24 1.44
CA LYS A 182 -21.68 -22.28 2.84
C LYS A 182 -21.77 -23.70 3.43
N PRO A 183 -22.32 -24.74 2.73
CA PRO A 183 -22.39 -26.09 3.29
C PRO A 183 -21.04 -26.74 3.61
N GLY A 184 -19.98 -26.37 2.91
CA GLY A 184 -18.62 -26.90 3.08
C GLY A 184 -17.70 -26.05 3.96
N SER A 185 -18.25 -24.98 4.58
CA SER A 185 -17.45 -23.99 5.30
C SER A 185 -18.22 -23.48 6.53
N GLU A 186 -17.52 -23.02 7.55
CA GLU A 186 -18.13 -22.27 8.64
C GLU A 186 -18.69 -20.94 8.11
N TYR A 187 -17.87 -20.25 7.32
CA TYR A 187 -18.29 -19.09 6.53
C TYR A 187 -17.90 -19.28 5.05
N ALA A 188 -18.73 -18.80 4.14
CA ALA A 188 -18.40 -18.80 2.71
C ALA A 188 -17.35 -17.74 2.39
N LEU A 189 -17.40 -16.61 3.10
CA LEU A 189 -16.53 -15.44 2.95
C LEU A 189 -16.01 -14.99 4.30
N SER A 190 -14.75 -14.62 4.38
CA SER A 190 -14.18 -13.87 5.50
C SER A 190 -13.70 -12.51 5.01
N LEU A 191 -13.95 -11.49 5.81
CA LEU A 191 -13.41 -10.14 5.70
C LEU A 191 -13.56 -9.46 7.07
N GLN A 192 -12.83 -8.38 7.29
CA GLN A 192 -13.09 -7.52 8.43
C GLN A 192 -14.47 -6.86 8.25
N THR A 193 -15.34 -6.96 9.25
CA THR A 193 -16.68 -6.35 9.27
C THR A 193 -16.85 -5.34 10.41
N SER A 194 -15.81 -5.18 11.25
CA SER A 194 -15.74 -4.20 12.33
C SER A 194 -14.51 -3.31 12.14
N GLY A 195 -14.61 -2.02 12.44
CA GLY A 195 -13.54 -1.03 12.25
C GLY A 195 -13.56 -0.36 10.87
N ASP A 196 -12.41 0.11 10.40
CA ASP A 196 -12.33 1.06 9.29
C ASP A 196 -11.71 0.50 8.00
N GLY A 197 -10.60 -0.19 8.10
CA GLY A 197 -9.70 -0.45 6.97
C GLY A 197 -10.32 -1.24 5.83
N THR A 198 -10.64 -2.53 6.03
CA THR A 198 -11.23 -3.35 4.98
C THR A 198 -12.64 -2.87 4.58
N PRO A 199 -13.52 -2.46 5.52
CA PRO A 199 -14.81 -1.88 5.16
C PRO A 199 -14.72 -0.69 4.21
N TRP A 200 -13.80 0.27 4.45
CA TRP A 200 -13.56 1.36 3.52
C TRP A 200 -13.12 0.88 2.13
N ARG A 201 -12.12 0.04 2.10
CA ARG A 201 -11.48 -0.40 0.85
C ARG A 201 -12.44 -1.20 -0.03
N VAL A 202 -13.24 -2.06 0.57
CA VAL A 202 -14.28 -2.81 -0.16
C VAL A 202 -15.39 -1.87 -0.60
N PHE A 203 -15.95 -1.03 0.28
CA PHE A 203 -16.96 -0.04 -0.05
C PHE A 203 -16.52 0.84 -1.22
N TYR A 204 -15.30 1.40 -1.15
CA TYR A 204 -14.79 2.31 -2.17
C TYR A 204 -14.53 1.60 -3.51
N SER A 205 -14.13 0.32 -3.47
CA SER A 205 -14.07 -0.52 -4.68
C SER A 205 -15.44 -0.69 -5.33
N LEU A 206 -16.45 -1.05 -4.54
CA LEU A 206 -17.82 -1.24 -5.04
C LEU A 206 -18.45 0.07 -5.56
N LEU A 207 -18.14 1.19 -4.92
CA LEU A 207 -18.55 2.52 -5.37
C LEU A 207 -17.87 2.87 -6.71
N GLY A 208 -16.57 2.62 -6.82
CA GLY A 208 -15.81 2.82 -8.05
C GLY A 208 -16.31 1.97 -9.22
N GLN A 209 -16.75 0.73 -8.96
CA GLN A 209 -17.33 -0.15 -9.98
C GLN A 209 -18.65 0.38 -10.58
N GLN A 210 -19.21 1.43 -10.02
CA GLN A 210 -20.42 2.10 -10.47
C GLN A 210 -20.17 3.52 -11.00
N ASP A 211 -18.92 3.94 -11.22
CA ASP A 211 -18.54 5.35 -11.46
C ASP A 211 -19.11 6.28 -10.37
N GLY A 212 -19.08 5.85 -9.12
CA GLY A 212 -19.54 6.64 -7.99
C GLY A 212 -18.47 7.63 -7.54
N VAL A 213 -18.83 8.91 -7.43
CA VAL A 213 -17.94 9.99 -6.98
C VAL A 213 -18.10 10.17 -5.47
N PHE A 214 -17.08 9.84 -4.70
CA PHE A 214 -17.10 10.03 -3.24
C PHE A 214 -16.99 11.49 -2.84
N LEU A 215 -16.10 12.24 -3.50
CA LEU A 215 -15.86 13.66 -3.28
C LEU A 215 -15.91 14.40 -4.62
N GLY A 216 -16.90 15.29 -4.76
CA GLY A 216 -17.07 16.14 -5.94
C GLY A 216 -15.98 17.21 -6.04
N GLU A 217 -15.76 17.75 -7.24
CA GLU A 217 -14.81 18.84 -7.50
C GLU A 217 -15.12 20.12 -6.70
N ASP A 218 -16.37 20.29 -6.30
CA ASP A 218 -16.86 21.41 -5.48
C ASP A 218 -16.67 21.18 -3.97
N GLY A 219 -16.10 20.04 -3.56
CA GLY A 219 -15.91 19.66 -2.16
C GLY A 219 -17.12 18.98 -1.52
N THR A 220 -18.15 18.64 -2.31
CA THR A 220 -19.33 17.93 -1.80
C THR A 220 -19.05 16.44 -1.64
N PHE A 221 -19.16 15.91 -0.42
CA PHE A 221 -19.14 14.47 -0.17
C PHE A 221 -20.44 13.83 -0.69
N PHE A 222 -20.31 12.67 -1.34
CA PHE A 222 -21.43 11.94 -1.94
C PHE A 222 -22.40 12.87 -2.70
N PRO A 223 -22.01 13.40 -3.88
CA PRO A 223 -22.96 14.11 -4.75
C PRO A 223 -24.27 13.32 -4.90
N ASP A 224 -25.40 14.01 -5.07
CA ASP A 224 -26.73 13.38 -4.98
C ASP A 224 -26.91 12.19 -5.95
N GLU A 225 -26.30 12.23 -7.13
CA GLU A 225 -26.28 11.13 -8.09
C GLU A 225 -25.46 9.91 -7.63
N THR A 226 -24.55 10.09 -6.67
CA THR A 226 -23.74 9.02 -6.10
C THR A 226 -24.45 8.30 -4.95
N ILE A 227 -25.35 8.95 -4.23
CA ILE A 227 -26.02 8.37 -3.06
C ILE A 227 -26.63 6.99 -3.34
N PRO A 228 -27.41 6.76 -4.41
CA PRO A 228 -27.97 5.43 -4.70
C PRO A 228 -26.89 4.36 -4.94
N LYS A 229 -25.75 4.74 -5.53
CA LYS A 229 -24.60 3.85 -5.80
C LYS A 229 -23.90 3.47 -4.50
N ALA A 230 -23.69 4.44 -3.62
CA ALA A 230 -23.11 4.24 -2.30
C ALA A 230 -24.00 3.33 -1.43
N VAL A 231 -25.30 3.57 -1.44
CA VAL A 231 -26.28 2.72 -0.74
C VAL A 231 -26.22 1.29 -1.26
N ALA A 232 -26.22 1.08 -2.59
CA ALA A 232 -26.12 -0.26 -3.18
C ALA A 232 -24.81 -0.99 -2.81
N ALA A 233 -23.70 -0.25 -2.69
CA ALA A 233 -22.43 -0.81 -2.22
C ALA A 233 -22.55 -1.30 -0.77
N VAL A 234 -23.10 -0.48 0.13
CA VAL A 234 -23.31 -0.86 1.54
C VAL A 234 -24.30 -2.01 1.68
N GLU A 235 -25.43 -2.00 0.94
CA GLU A 235 -26.40 -3.10 0.93
C GLU A 235 -25.76 -4.43 0.49
N THR A 236 -24.87 -4.38 -0.50
CA THR A 236 -24.14 -5.56 -0.96
C THR A 236 -23.27 -6.14 0.16
N MET A 237 -22.51 -5.30 0.87
CA MET A 237 -21.66 -5.72 1.98
C MET A 237 -22.48 -6.21 3.17
N ALA A 238 -23.55 -5.51 3.54
CA ALA A 238 -24.46 -5.91 4.60
C ALA A 238 -25.13 -7.25 4.29
N GLY A 239 -25.53 -7.47 3.04
CA GLY A 239 -26.12 -8.72 2.58
C GLY A 239 -25.21 -9.95 2.78
N TRP A 240 -23.90 -9.81 2.76
CA TRP A 240 -22.99 -10.92 3.05
C TRP A 240 -23.05 -11.34 4.52
N VAL A 241 -23.20 -10.38 5.43
CA VAL A 241 -23.33 -10.63 6.88
C VAL A 241 -24.74 -11.11 7.22
N GLU A 242 -25.77 -10.44 6.74
CA GLU A 242 -27.18 -10.78 6.97
C GLU A 242 -27.51 -12.19 6.46
N GLY A 243 -27.00 -12.57 5.27
CA GLY A 243 -27.12 -13.91 4.71
C GLY A 243 -26.34 -14.98 5.50
N GLY A 244 -25.56 -14.59 6.49
CA GLY A 244 -24.69 -15.46 7.28
C GLY A 244 -23.60 -16.11 6.43
N TYR A 245 -23.18 -15.45 5.35
CA TYR A 245 -22.05 -15.87 4.52
C TYR A 245 -20.73 -15.39 5.10
N ALA A 246 -20.71 -14.21 5.70
CA ALA A 246 -19.61 -13.62 6.41
C ALA A 246 -19.94 -13.45 7.90
N PRO A 247 -18.92 -13.50 8.81
CA PRO A 247 -19.13 -13.27 10.23
C PRO A 247 -19.42 -11.79 10.52
N ALA A 248 -20.31 -11.53 11.48
CA ALA A 248 -20.53 -10.19 12.01
C ALA A 248 -19.45 -9.81 13.02
N LEU A 249 -19.21 -8.49 13.20
CA LEU A 249 -18.34 -7.89 14.23
C LEU A 249 -16.93 -8.51 14.28
N THR A 250 -16.38 -8.80 13.10
CA THR A 250 -15.09 -9.45 12.96
C THR A 250 -14.01 -8.41 12.72
N GLU A 251 -13.02 -8.41 13.61
CA GLU A 251 -11.80 -7.60 13.50
C GLU A 251 -10.84 -8.18 12.44
N TYR A 252 -9.84 -7.39 12.07
CA TYR A 252 -8.88 -7.74 11.01
C TYR A 252 -8.22 -9.11 11.20
N GLU A 253 -7.58 -9.35 12.34
CA GLU A 253 -6.87 -10.61 12.64
C GLU A 253 -7.82 -11.80 12.69
N GLY A 254 -9.04 -11.59 13.17
CA GLY A 254 -10.10 -12.61 13.16
C GLY A 254 -10.47 -13.03 11.74
N SER A 255 -10.57 -12.10 10.83
CA SER A 255 -10.87 -12.36 9.42
C SER A 255 -9.77 -13.18 8.73
N VAL A 256 -8.50 -12.85 8.99
CA VAL A 256 -7.33 -13.59 8.49
C VAL A 256 -7.32 -15.00 9.07
N ALA A 257 -7.55 -15.15 10.39
CA ALA A 257 -7.57 -16.45 11.07
C ALA A 257 -8.66 -17.39 10.53
N LEU A 258 -9.85 -16.88 10.18
CA LEU A 258 -10.92 -17.66 9.56
C LEU A 258 -10.51 -18.27 8.22
N PHE A 259 -9.79 -17.52 7.40
CA PHE A 259 -9.31 -18.06 6.13
C PHE A 259 -8.13 -19.02 6.31
N THR A 260 -7.12 -18.63 7.07
CA THR A 260 -5.89 -19.43 7.24
C THR A 260 -6.15 -20.75 7.96
N SER A 261 -7.17 -20.84 8.83
CA SER A 261 -7.63 -22.09 9.43
C SER A 261 -8.47 -22.97 8.50
N GLY A 262 -8.83 -22.48 7.30
CA GLY A 262 -9.76 -23.16 6.38
C GLY A 262 -11.23 -23.08 6.81
N ALA A 263 -11.59 -22.29 7.82
CA ALA A 263 -12.98 -22.08 8.22
C ALA A 263 -13.77 -21.30 7.15
N ALA A 264 -13.12 -20.37 6.43
CA ALA A 264 -13.71 -19.67 5.31
C ALA A 264 -13.21 -20.21 3.96
N ALA A 265 -14.07 -20.14 2.93
CA ALA A 265 -13.73 -20.56 1.55
C ALA A 265 -13.11 -19.43 0.73
N LEU A 266 -13.59 -18.21 0.92
CA LEU A 266 -13.13 -16.98 0.28
C LEU A 266 -12.67 -15.98 1.36
N HIS A 267 -11.75 -15.08 0.98
CA HIS A 267 -11.29 -14.01 1.87
C HIS A 267 -11.03 -12.74 1.07
N LEU A 268 -11.72 -11.66 1.43
CA LEU A 268 -11.44 -10.32 0.89
C LEU A 268 -10.47 -9.60 1.82
N ASN A 269 -9.26 -9.41 1.36
CA ASN A 269 -8.21 -8.66 2.06
C ASN A 269 -7.21 -8.10 1.06
N GLY A 270 -6.25 -7.32 1.54
CA GLY A 270 -5.23 -6.73 0.69
C GLY A 270 -4.11 -7.67 0.27
N VAL A 271 -3.38 -7.24 -0.75
CA VAL A 271 -2.21 -7.96 -1.28
C VAL A 271 -1.13 -8.22 -0.22
N TRP A 272 -1.09 -7.43 0.85
CA TRP A 272 -0.15 -7.56 1.98
C TRP A 272 -0.32 -8.85 2.81
N GLU A 273 -1.39 -9.62 2.60
CA GLU A 273 -1.55 -10.95 3.19
C GLU A 273 -0.99 -12.09 2.32
N VAL A 274 -0.51 -11.79 1.11
CA VAL A 274 0.17 -12.80 0.26
C VAL A 274 1.36 -13.46 0.98
N PRO A 275 2.23 -12.72 1.69
CA PRO A 275 3.29 -13.33 2.48
C PRO A 275 2.78 -14.31 3.54
N THR A 276 1.71 -13.97 4.25
CA THR A 276 1.09 -14.85 5.27
C THR A 276 0.65 -16.16 4.64
N MET A 277 -0.05 -16.11 3.51
CA MET A 277 -0.51 -17.31 2.80
C MET A 277 0.66 -18.13 2.25
N THR A 278 1.66 -17.46 1.67
CA THR A 278 2.84 -18.10 1.11
C THR A 278 3.67 -18.82 2.18
N ASP A 279 3.92 -18.16 3.32
CA ASP A 279 4.72 -18.69 4.41
C ASP A 279 4.02 -19.86 5.11
N LEU A 280 2.71 -19.76 5.37
CA LEU A 280 1.90 -20.85 5.93
C LEU A 280 1.78 -22.05 4.96
N ALA A 281 1.66 -21.80 3.67
CA ALA A 281 1.66 -22.87 2.67
C ALA A 281 3.03 -23.57 2.59
N ALA A 282 4.12 -22.81 2.61
CA ALA A 282 5.49 -23.35 2.58
C ALA A 282 5.84 -24.16 3.83
N SER A 283 5.34 -23.78 5.01
CA SER A 283 5.49 -24.56 6.27
C SER A 283 4.55 -25.76 6.36
N GLY A 284 3.53 -25.84 5.50
CA GLY A 284 2.47 -26.85 5.55
C GLY A 284 1.40 -26.58 6.62
N GLU A 285 1.42 -25.40 7.26
CA GLU A 285 0.47 -25.02 8.29
C GLU A 285 -0.88 -24.57 7.72
N LEU A 286 -0.93 -24.09 6.47
CA LEU A 286 -2.17 -23.67 5.82
C LEU A 286 -3.16 -24.86 5.60
N GLY A 287 -2.64 -26.04 5.28
CA GLY A 287 -3.41 -27.28 5.19
C GLY A 287 -4.32 -27.43 3.97
N PHE A 288 -4.34 -26.47 3.04
CA PHE A 288 -5.11 -26.50 1.79
C PHE A 288 -4.36 -25.75 0.68
N GLU A 289 -4.74 -26.00 -0.58
CA GLU A 289 -4.26 -25.20 -1.70
C GLU A 289 -5.01 -23.90 -1.81
N TRP A 290 -4.28 -22.79 -1.97
CA TRP A 290 -4.86 -21.45 -2.09
C TRP A 290 -4.52 -20.78 -3.42
N GLY A 291 -5.22 -19.71 -3.71
CA GLY A 291 -4.92 -18.79 -4.79
C GLY A 291 -5.46 -17.41 -4.49
N ALA A 292 -5.09 -16.45 -5.33
CA ALA A 292 -5.59 -15.08 -5.26
C ALA A 292 -5.91 -14.55 -6.66
N VAL A 293 -6.96 -13.75 -6.77
CA VAL A 293 -7.39 -13.07 -7.99
C VAL A 293 -7.79 -11.64 -7.66
N ALA A 294 -7.92 -10.80 -8.68
CA ALA A 294 -8.52 -9.49 -8.53
C ALA A 294 -9.91 -9.59 -7.85
N ILE A 295 -10.31 -8.54 -7.14
CA ILE A 295 -11.67 -8.46 -6.60
C ILE A 295 -12.69 -8.65 -7.74
N PRO A 296 -13.77 -9.46 -7.56
CA PRO A 296 -14.79 -9.62 -8.59
C PRO A 296 -15.44 -8.30 -9.00
N THR A 297 -15.89 -8.22 -10.23
CA THR A 297 -16.68 -7.10 -10.70
C THR A 297 -18.13 -7.32 -10.26
N PHE A 298 -18.57 -6.62 -9.24
CA PHE A 298 -19.95 -6.73 -8.71
C PHE A 298 -20.95 -5.93 -9.51
N PHE A 299 -20.53 -4.81 -10.10
CA PHE A 299 -21.37 -3.84 -10.79
C PHE A 299 -20.98 -3.67 -12.26
N ASP A 300 -20.88 -2.43 -12.74
CA ASP A 300 -20.82 -2.11 -14.16
C ASP A 300 -19.47 -2.43 -14.82
N HIS A 301 -18.36 -2.21 -14.08
CA HIS A 301 -17.00 -2.40 -14.62
C HIS A 301 -15.97 -2.69 -13.52
N PRO A 302 -14.82 -3.26 -13.87
CA PRO A 302 -13.76 -3.51 -12.89
C PRO A 302 -13.24 -2.19 -12.30
N ALA A 303 -13.23 -2.10 -10.98
CA ALA A 303 -12.55 -1.07 -10.22
C ALA A 303 -12.19 -1.62 -8.85
N THR A 304 -11.08 -1.17 -8.29
CA THR A 304 -10.65 -1.54 -6.95
C THR A 304 -10.00 -0.36 -6.24
N TRP A 305 -10.31 -0.21 -4.96
CA TRP A 305 -9.55 0.68 -4.12
C TRP A 305 -8.07 0.30 -4.18
N ALA A 306 -7.22 1.30 -4.32
CA ALA A 306 -5.78 1.15 -4.24
C ALA A 306 -5.15 2.31 -3.49
N ASP A 307 -4.02 2.05 -2.88
CA ASP A 307 -3.09 3.05 -2.39
C ASP A 307 -1.68 2.66 -2.81
N SER A 308 -0.71 3.42 -2.41
CA SER A 308 0.70 3.17 -2.67
C SER A 308 1.51 3.49 -1.43
N HIS A 309 2.38 2.60 -1.03
CA HIS A 309 3.53 3.00 -0.23
C HIS A 309 4.43 3.84 -1.12
N GLY A 310 4.91 4.93 -0.57
CA GLY A 310 5.90 5.80 -1.20
C GLY A 310 7.00 6.17 -0.23
N PHE A 311 8.04 6.79 -0.74
CA PHE A 311 9.10 7.38 0.06
C PHE A 311 8.88 8.88 0.15
N ALA A 312 8.75 9.39 1.37
CA ALA A 312 8.59 10.81 1.65
C ALA A 312 9.70 11.31 2.56
N ILE A 313 10.03 12.58 2.40
CA ILE A 313 11.01 13.28 3.24
C ILE A 313 10.24 14.16 4.21
N PRO A 314 10.39 13.99 5.54
CA PRO A 314 9.72 14.86 6.49
C PRO A 314 10.35 16.25 6.48
N ASN A 315 9.52 17.26 6.64
CA ASN A 315 9.96 18.67 6.83
C ASN A 315 10.43 18.86 8.27
N ASN A 316 11.68 18.51 8.54
CA ASN A 316 12.31 18.65 9.86
C ASN A 316 12.58 20.13 10.18
N VAL A 317 11.72 20.75 10.98
CA VAL A 317 11.78 22.19 11.29
C VAL A 317 13.11 22.55 11.93
N GLY A 318 13.81 23.53 11.32
CA GLY A 318 15.10 24.04 11.81
C GLY A 318 16.30 23.11 11.59
N LYS A 319 16.13 22.01 10.85
CA LYS A 319 17.20 21.08 10.50
C LYS A 319 17.21 20.84 8.99
N GLU A 320 18.04 21.57 8.29
CA GLU A 320 18.24 21.34 6.86
C GLU A 320 19.13 20.10 6.64
N MET A 321 18.78 19.31 5.64
CA MET A 321 19.58 18.15 5.20
C MET A 321 20.82 18.64 4.46
N THR A 322 22.00 18.10 4.80
CA THR A 322 23.21 18.42 4.03
C THR A 322 23.11 17.86 2.61
N PRO A 323 23.86 18.42 1.63
CA PRO A 323 23.85 17.89 0.27
C PRO A 323 24.23 16.40 0.19
N GLU A 324 25.19 15.94 1.01
CA GLU A 324 25.64 14.56 1.08
C GLU A 324 24.52 13.66 1.63
N LYS A 325 23.85 14.07 2.70
CA LYS A 325 22.71 13.37 3.27
C LYS A 325 21.56 13.27 2.27
N LYS A 326 21.25 14.38 1.58
CA LYS A 326 20.21 14.41 0.56
C LYS A 326 20.51 13.46 -0.60
N ALA A 327 21.75 13.45 -1.08
CA ALA A 327 22.18 12.53 -2.11
C ALA A 327 22.04 11.06 -1.67
N ALA A 328 22.40 10.74 -0.41
CA ALA A 328 22.26 9.40 0.14
C ALA A 328 20.77 8.99 0.25
N VAL A 329 19.88 9.89 0.68
CA VAL A 329 18.43 9.63 0.73
C VAL A 329 17.86 9.36 -0.66
N LEU A 330 18.24 10.16 -1.65
CA LEU A 330 17.78 9.99 -3.04
C LEU A 330 18.29 8.68 -3.65
N GLU A 331 19.52 8.29 -3.35
CA GLU A 331 20.10 6.99 -3.75
C GLU A 331 19.29 5.83 -3.15
N VAL A 332 18.96 5.90 -1.85
CA VAL A 332 18.09 4.90 -1.21
C VAL A 332 16.75 4.79 -1.95
N ILE A 333 16.09 5.91 -2.23
CA ILE A 333 14.79 5.92 -2.92
C ILE A 333 14.88 5.31 -4.31
N SER A 334 15.92 5.65 -5.09
CA SER A 334 16.13 5.12 -6.44
C SER A 334 16.41 3.62 -6.40
N TRP A 335 17.37 3.20 -5.57
CA TRP A 335 17.75 1.79 -5.45
C TRP A 335 16.57 0.92 -5.02
N MET A 336 15.75 1.38 -4.05
CA MET A 336 14.56 0.65 -3.62
C MET A 336 13.58 0.45 -4.78
N ASN A 337 13.34 1.46 -5.60
CA ASN A 337 12.47 1.37 -6.76
C ASN A 337 13.03 0.40 -7.83
N GLU A 338 14.32 0.47 -8.13
CA GLU A 338 14.98 -0.44 -9.08
C GLU A 338 14.96 -1.90 -8.61
N ASN A 339 14.96 -2.13 -7.28
CA ASN A 339 14.94 -3.45 -6.66
C ASN A 339 13.54 -3.87 -6.15
N SER A 340 12.47 -3.17 -6.56
CA SER A 340 11.10 -3.42 -6.10
C SER A 340 10.53 -4.78 -6.52
N LEU A 341 11.19 -5.53 -7.42
CA LEU A 341 10.86 -6.93 -7.67
C LEU A 341 11.01 -7.79 -6.40
N SER A 342 12.02 -7.52 -5.58
CA SER A 342 12.16 -8.19 -4.27
C SER A 342 11.01 -7.84 -3.33
N TRP A 343 10.51 -6.61 -3.38
CA TRP A 343 9.32 -6.16 -2.65
C TRP A 343 8.04 -6.83 -3.14
N ALA A 344 7.94 -7.17 -4.42
CA ALA A 344 6.79 -7.90 -4.97
C ALA A 344 6.55 -9.26 -4.27
N ASN A 345 7.55 -9.87 -3.62
CA ASN A 345 7.35 -11.05 -2.77
C ASN A 345 6.49 -10.77 -1.51
N ALA A 346 6.25 -9.49 -1.19
CA ALA A 346 5.28 -9.06 -0.20
C ALA A 346 3.85 -8.93 -0.77
N GLY A 347 3.62 -9.38 -2.02
CA GLY A 347 2.31 -9.31 -2.68
C GLY A 347 2.05 -8.02 -3.45
N HIS A 348 2.86 -6.99 -3.23
CA HIS A 348 2.66 -5.67 -3.82
C HIS A 348 3.00 -5.65 -5.31
N ILE A 349 2.35 -4.74 -6.06
CA ILE A 349 2.64 -4.51 -7.47
C ILE A 349 3.66 -3.37 -7.55
N PRO A 350 4.84 -3.55 -8.18
CA PRO A 350 5.82 -2.47 -8.30
C PRO A 350 5.25 -1.23 -9.01
N ALA A 351 5.40 -0.05 -8.41
CA ALA A 351 5.02 1.21 -9.07
C ALA A 351 6.02 1.60 -10.18
N TYR A 352 7.29 1.22 -10.02
CA TYR A 352 8.35 1.47 -10.98
C TYR A 352 8.12 0.66 -12.26
N THR A 353 7.84 1.36 -13.36
CA THR A 353 7.38 0.75 -14.63
C THR A 353 8.35 -0.27 -15.18
N ALA A 354 9.68 -0.02 -15.11
CA ALA A 354 10.66 -0.95 -15.64
C ALA A 354 10.63 -2.31 -14.95
N VAL A 355 10.37 -2.36 -13.64
CA VAL A 355 10.23 -3.61 -12.89
C VAL A 355 8.87 -4.26 -13.16
N ARG A 356 7.78 -3.48 -13.14
CA ARG A 356 6.44 -4.01 -13.43
C ARG A 356 6.33 -4.62 -14.83
N GLU A 357 7.03 -4.07 -15.81
CA GLU A 357 7.06 -4.57 -17.19
C GLU A 357 8.08 -5.69 -17.43
N SER A 358 8.86 -6.09 -16.42
CA SER A 358 9.81 -7.18 -16.54
C SER A 358 9.13 -8.55 -16.71
N GLU A 359 9.79 -9.47 -17.38
CA GLU A 359 9.29 -10.85 -17.55
C GLU A 359 9.26 -11.60 -16.21
N GLU A 360 10.14 -11.25 -15.29
CA GLU A 360 10.20 -11.80 -13.95
C GLU A 360 8.91 -11.47 -13.17
N PHE A 361 8.48 -10.21 -13.16
CA PHE A 361 7.24 -9.81 -12.50
C PHE A 361 6.00 -10.38 -13.20
N LYS A 362 5.96 -10.35 -14.55
CA LYS A 362 4.82 -10.85 -15.34
C LYS A 362 4.55 -12.34 -15.16
N THR A 363 5.53 -13.09 -14.64
CA THR A 363 5.41 -14.52 -14.37
C THR A 363 5.40 -14.86 -12.88
N MET A 364 5.49 -13.86 -11.99
CA MET A 364 5.49 -14.04 -10.54
C MET A 364 4.08 -14.26 -10.02
N GLU A 365 3.73 -15.49 -9.67
CA GLU A 365 2.44 -15.80 -9.06
C GLU A 365 2.46 -15.66 -7.51
N PRO A 366 1.36 -15.22 -6.90
CA PRO A 366 0.07 -14.87 -7.48
C PRO A 366 -0.02 -13.45 -8.06
N ASN A 367 1.03 -12.61 -7.94
CA ASN A 367 1.03 -11.21 -8.36
C ASN A 367 0.65 -11.04 -9.84
N ALA A 368 1.20 -11.86 -10.74
CA ALA A 368 0.88 -11.81 -12.17
C ALA A 368 -0.63 -11.96 -12.43
N THR A 369 -1.31 -12.81 -11.66
CA THR A 369 -2.75 -13.05 -11.80
C THR A 369 -3.61 -11.83 -11.43
N TYR A 370 -3.22 -11.04 -10.43
CA TYR A 370 -4.00 -9.85 -10.01
C TYR A 370 -3.34 -8.52 -10.42
N SER A 371 -2.23 -8.53 -11.13
CA SER A 371 -1.52 -7.30 -11.54
C SER A 371 -2.37 -6.34 -12.39
N VAL A 372 -3.43 -6.85 -13.03
CA VAL A 372 -4.45 -6.04 -13.74
C VAL A 372 -5.07 -4.96 -12.84
N LEU A 373 -5.01 -5.11 -11.52
CA LEU A 373 -5.50 -4.12 -10.57
C LEU A 373 -4.78 -2.77 -10.69
N ALA A 374 -3.54 -2.75 -11.18
CA ALA A 374 -2.83 -1.50 -11.46
C ALA A 374 -3.54 -0.63 -12.51
N ASP A 375 -4.29 -1.26 -13.43
CA ASP A 375 -5.02 -0.58 -14.51
C ASP A 375 -6.46 -0.20 -14.10
N THR A 376 -6.97 -0.79 -13.01
CA THR A 376 -8.32 -0.57 -12.50
C THR A 376 -8.34 0.07 -11.12
N ALA A 377 -7.18 0.57 -10.68
CA ALA A 377 -6.99 1.21 -9.39
C ALA A 377 -7.79 2.52 -9.27
N VAL A 378 -8.51 2.66 -8.16
CA VAL A 378 -9.16 3.91 -7.76
C VAL A 378 -8.51 4.34 -6.46
N PHE A 379 -7.68 5.38 -6.53
CA PHE A 379 -7.00 5.95 -5.37
C PHE A 379 -7.97 6.77 -4.51
N ASP A 380 -7.66 6.87 -3.23
CA ASP A 380 -8.40 7.74 -2.31
C ASP A 380 -8.49 9.17 -2.85
N PRO A 381 -9.59 9.90 -2.61
CA PRO A 381 -9.74 11.26 -3.08
C PRO A 381 -8.68 12.19 -2.47
N LYS A 382 -8.19 13.15 -3.24
CA LYS A 382 -7.22 14.15 -2.78
C LYS A 382 -7.88 15.14 -1.83
N SER A 383 -7.89 14.79 -0.55
CA SER A 383 -8.46 15.63 0.52
C SER A 383 -7.66 15.45 1.81
N VAL A 384 -7.62 16.49 2.61
CA VAL A 384 -7.06 16.43 3.98
C VAL A 384 -7.89 15.55 4.92
N LEU A 385 -9.14 15.25 4.54
CA LEU A 385 -10.03 14.37 5.30
C LEU A 385 -9.94 12.90 4.86
N ALA A 386 -9.24 12.61 3.75
CA ALA A 386 -9.15 11.27 3.17
C ALA A 386 -7.76 10.63 3.38
N GLY A 387 -7.63 9.35 3.02
CA GLY A 387 -6.43 8.54 3.18
C GLY A 387 -6.40 7.73 4.46
N VAL A 388 -5.39 6.89 4.60
CA VAL A 388 -5.21 6.01 5.76
C VAL A 388 -5.18 6.79 7.07
N ALA A 389 -5.89 6.31 8.10
CA ALA A 389 -5.98 6.92 9.42
C ALA A 389 -6.46 8.40 9.37
N SER A 390 -7.50 8.66 8.63
CA SER A 390 -8.12 9.98 8.38
C SER A 390 -9.55 10.02 8.92
N PRO A 391 -10.17 11.21 8.95
CA PRO A 391 -11.60 11.34 9.27
C PRO A 391 -12.52 10.45 8.43
N VAL A 392 -12.19 10.18 7.16
CA VAL A 392 -12.97 9.23 6.32
C VAL A 392 -12.92 7.82 6.92
N TYR A 393 -11.75 7.35 7.40
CA TYR A 393 -11.64 6.05 8.06
C TYR A 393 -12.44 6.01 9.36
N ASP A 394 -12.39 7.07 10.18
CA ASP A 394 -13.21 7.17 11.40
C ASP A 394 -14.71 7.13 11.06
N ALA A 395 -15.13 7.83 10.02
CA ALA A 395 -16.53 7.82 9.55
C ALA A 395 -16.97 6.42 9.06
N VAL A 396 -16.09 5.67 8.41
CA VAL A 396 -16.37 4.27 8.03
C VAL A 396 -16.62 3.38 9.25
N ALA A 397 -15.78 3.50 10.28
CA ALA A 397 -15.97 2.77 11.53
C ALA A 397 -17.28 3.15 12.23
N ASN A 398 -17.71 4.41 12.10
CA ASN A 398 -18.92 4.91 12.74
C ASN A 398 -20.21 4.63 11.97
N TYR A 399 -20.15 4.45 10.64
CA TYR A 399 -21.37 4.37 9.79
C TYR A 399 -21.41 3.12 8.91
N ILE A 400 -20.36 2.84 8.11
CA ILE A 400 -20.36 1.71 7.16
C ILE A 400 -20.27 0.37 7.92
N SER A 401 -19.36 0.24 8.88
CA SER A 401 -19.24 -0.97 9.68
C SER A 401 -20.51 -1.29 10.49
N PRO A 402 -21.16 -0.35 11.18
CA PRO A 402 -22.47 -0.57 11.79
C PRO A 402 -23.56 -1.00 10.79
N ALA A 403 -23.59 -0.42 9.59
CA ALA A 403 -24.52 -0.83 8.56
C ALA A 403 -24.27 -2.25 8.06
N MET A 404 -23.01 -2.66 7.87
CA MET A 404 -22.65 -4.05 7.54
C MET A 404 -23.16 -5.05 8.60
N ASN A 405 -23.23 -4.64 9.85
CA ASN A 405 -23.65 -5.48 10.98
C ASN A 405 -25.14 -5.30 11.35
N GLY A 406 -25.91 -4.55 10.55
CA GLY A 406 -27.37 -4.39 10.72
C GLY A 406 -27.78 -3.42 11.84
N GLU A 407 -26.88 -2.58 12.33
CA GLU A 407 -27.15 -1.55 13.35
C GLU A 407 -27.74 -0.28 12.73
N LEU A 408 -27.38 0.01 11.46
CA LEU A 408 -27.90 1.09 10.63
C LEU A 408 -28.42 0.50 9.31
N THR A 409 -29.36 1.17 8.67
CA THR A 409 -29.65 0.92 7.25
C THR A 409 -28.55 1.52 6.37
N ALA A 410 -28.37 1.00 5.17
CA ALA A 410 -27.39 1.54 4.23
C ALA A 410 -27.64 3.03 3.91
N GLN A 411 -28.94 3.43 3.80
CA GLN A 411 -29.32 4.82 3.56
C GLN A 411 -28.92 5.72 4.73
N GLU A 412 -29.23 5.31 5.98
CA GLU A 412 -28.86 6.07 7.20
C GLU A 412 -27.34 6.22 7.28
N ALA A 413 -26.58 5.15 7.04
CA ALA A 413 -25.13 5.19 7.09
C ALA A 413 -24.52 6.19 6.08
N ILE A 414 -25.03 6.23 4.85
CA ILE A 414 -24.55 7.16 3.82
C ILE A 414 -24.97 8.60 4.14
N ASP A 415 -26.19 8.82 4.60
CA ASP A 415 -26.68 10.17 4.94
C ASP A 415 -25.91 10.75 6.14
N GLU A 416 -25.68 9.96 7.19
CA GLU A 416 -24.94 10.39 8.38
C GLU A 416 -23.44 10.57 8.07
N MET A 417 -22.82 9.65 7.32
CA MET A 417 -21.42 9.78 6.88
C MET A 417 -21.23 11.05 6.02
N LYS A 418 -22.15 11.34 5.10
CA LYS A 418 -22.14 12.56 4.28
C LYS A 418 -22.17 13.80 5.15
N ALA A 419 -23.11 13.84 6.11
CA ALA A 419 -23.29 14.99 7.00
C ALA A 419 -22.05 15.23 7.87
N ASP A 420 -21.52 14.17 8.48
CA ASP A 420 -20.34 14.25 9.34
C ASP A 420 -19.10 14.75 8.58
N LEU A 421 -18.80 14.17 7.41
CA LEU A 421 -17.66 14.59 6.60
C LEU A 421 -17.81 16.01 6.04
N GLN A 422 -19.04 16.42 5.70
CA GLN A 422 -19.31 17.78 5.23
C GLN A 422 -19.12 18.81 6.34
N ASP A 423 -19.57 18.51 7.57
CA ASP A 423 -19.35 19.37 8.74
C ASP A 423 -17.86 19.52 9.09
N GLN A 424 -17.05 18.47 8.88
CA GLN A 424 -15.60 18.52 9.10
C GLN A 424 -14.85 19.27 8.00
N ALA A 425 -15.44 19.43 6.82
CA ALA A 425 -14.85 20.15 5.70
C ALA A 425 -15.08 21.68 5.76
N GLU A 426 -16.06 22.17 6.57
CA GLU A 426 -16.38 23.59 6.78
C GLU A 426 -15.46 24.24 7.83
#